data_573781cfc90b82882882efc965d2f63e
#
_entry.id   573781cfc90b82882882efc965d2f63e
#
_cell.length_a   1.000
_cell.length_b   1.000
_cell.length_c   1.000
_cell.angle_alpha   90.00
_cell.angle_beta   90.00
_cell.angle_gamma   90.00
#
_symmetry.space_group_name_H-M   'P 1'
#
loop_
_entity.id
_entity.type
_entity.pdbx_description
1 polymer ?
#
loop_
_entity_poly.entity_id
_entity_poly.type
_entity_poly.pdbx_seq_one_letter_code
_entity_poly.pdbx_strand_id
1 'polypeptide(L)'
;MDLKIDQKNLSDEAYKKIKLLILQDILKSDEKIIQEKMAQKLGISRIPLLQALSVLQKERLIEYNPRKGFTVRKISTKEFHELLELRGMLEGLAVKRIALNLNENIKKQLFSFLNDFEKYFKENNISKYSETDKNFHFFIIESCGNSYLPHINNSFNILLLIYTKGFKVKLDVSIETHRKIIEAIINKKGGEAAQLMEDHFETAKDYF
;
A
#
# COMPACT_ATOMS: atom_id res chain seq x y z
N MET A 1 -39.47 11.23 5.98
CA MET A 1 -38.76 10.60 7.11
C MET A 1 -37.40 11.28 7.20
N ASP A 2 -37.22 12.21 8.13
CA ASP A 2 -36.00 12.99 8.27
C ASP A 2 -35.02 12.17 9.15
N LEU A 3 -34.06 11.51 8.54
CA LEU A 3 -33.01 10.76 9.22
C LEU A 3 -31.77 11.66 9.34
N LYS A 4 -31.85 12.65 10.24
CA LYS A 4 -30.69 13.50 10.55
C LYS A 4 -29.60 12.68 11.20
N ILE A 5 -28.55 12.39 10.44
CA ILE A 5 -27.24 12.00 10.95
C ILE A 5 -26.27 13.11 10.53
N ASP A 6 -26.20 14.15 11.30
CA ASP A 6 -25.26 15.24 11.13
C ASP A 6 -24.27 15.21 12.30
N GLN A 7 -23.32 14.30 12.27
CA GLN A 7 -22.13 14.32 13.13
C GLN A 7 -20.91 14.40 12.24
N LYS A 8 -20.19 15.54 12.34
CA LYS A 8 -18.81 15.64 11.84
C LYS A 8 -18.07 14.36 12.22
N ASN A 9 -17.53 13.68 11.23
CA ASN A 9 -17.02 12.32 11.37
C ASN A 9 -15.65 12.32 12.07
N LEU A 10 -15.63 12.70 13.37
CA LEU A 10 -14.41 12.73 14.20
C LEU A 10 -13.69 11.38 14.23
N SER A 11 -14.45 10.29 14.08
CA SER A 11 -13.87 8.96 14.00
C SER A 11 -13.08 8.74 12.71
N ASP A 12 -13.56 9.24 11.57
CA ASP A 12 -12.85 9.13 10.29
C ASP A 12 -11.59 9.99 10.26
N GLU A 13 -11.66 11.19 10.83
CA GLU A 13 -10.48 12.05 10.95
C GLU A 13 -9.42 11.42 11.88
N ALA A 14 -9.86 10.87 13.02
CA ALA A 14 -8.99 10.15 13.94
C ALA A 14 -8.35 8.93 13.25
N TYR A 15 -9.15 8.14 12.53
CA TYR A 15 -8.67 7.02 11.74
C TYR A 15 -7.58 7.45 10.73
N LYS A 16 -7.84 8.49 9.92
CA LYS A 16 -6.88 8.98 8.92
C LYS A 16 -5.58 9.45 9.57
N LYS A 17 -5.67 10.20 10.67
CA LYS A 17 -4.49 10.70 11.39
C LYS A 17 -3.67 9.56 12.01
N ILE A 18 -4.31 8.61 12.71
CA ILE A 18 -3.60 7.49 13.34
C ILE A 18 -2.97 6.60 12.25
N LYS A 19 -3.71 6.31 11.17
CA LYS A 19 -3.19 5.57 10.02
C LYS A 19 -1.93 6.24 9.45
N LEU A 20 -1.95 7.57 9.27
CA LEU A 20 -0.80 8.33 8.80
C LEU A 20 0.40 8.21 9.75
N LEU A 21 0.18 8.28 11.09
CA LEU A 21 1.24 8.12 12.08
C LEU A 21 1.89 6.73 12.01
N ILE A 22 1.12 5.68 11.76
CA ILE A 22 1.62 4.31 11.54
C ILE A 22 2.44 4.25 10.24
N LEU A 23 1.92 4.84 9.16
CA LEU A 23 2.58 4.84 7.86
C LEU A 23 3.90 5.60 7.82
N GLN A 24 4.01 6.66 8.62
CA GLN A 24 5.22 7.47 8.75
C GLN A 24 6.20 6.92 9.81
N ASP A 25 5.92 5.73 10.35
CA ASP A 25 6.72 5.11 11.43
C ASP A 25 6.88 6.02 12.68
N ILE A 26 5.94 6.96 12.86
CA ILE A 26 5.87 7.80 14.08
C ILE A 26 5.29 6.97 15.23
N LEU A 27 4.26 6.14 14.94
CA LEU A 27 3.81 5.05 15.80
C LEU A 27 4.49 3.77 15.30
N LYS A 28 5.42 3.26 16.10
CA LYS A 28 6.27 2.12 15.72
C LYS A 28 5.56 0.77 15.90
N SER A 29 6.02 -0.23 15.16
CA SER A 29 5.58 -1.61 15.37
C SER A 29 5.79 -2.03 16.82
N ASP A 30 4.84 -2.78 17.38
CA ASP A 30 4.72 -3.16 18.80
C ASP A 30 4.47 -1.99 19.77
N GLU A 31 4.36 -0.75 19.29
CA GLU A 31 4.09 0.39 20.14
C GLU A 31 2.64 0.36 20.66
N LYS A 32 2.49 0.56 21.96
CA LYS A 32 1.19 0.61 22.63
C LYS A 32 0.48 1.94 22.38
N ILE A 33 -0.76 1.87 21.88
CA ILE A 33 -1.62 3.03 21.72
C ILE A 33 -2.37 3.27 23.03
N ILE A 34 -1.90 4.26 23.81
CA ILE A 34 -2.55 4.65 25.06
C ILE A 34 -3.75 5.53 24.73
N GLN A 35 -4.96 4.97 24.88
CA GLN A 35 -6.20 5.60 24.43
C GLN A 35 -6.40 7.01 24.99
N GLU A 36 -6.18 7.23 26.27
CA GLU A 36 -6.34 8.55 26.92
C GLU A 36 -5.39 9.59 26.33
N LYS A 37 -4.11 9.23 26.19
CA LYS A 37 -3.10 10.12 25.57
C LYS A 37 -3.41 10.42 24.11
N MET A 38 -3.88 9.41 23.37
CA MET A 38 -4.23 9.56 21.96
C MET A 38 -5.47 10.44 21.78
N ALA A 39 -6.52 10.24 22.58
CA ALA A 39 -7.71 11.06 22.57
C ALA A 39 -7.39 12.52 22.90
N GLN A 40 -6.55 12.76 23.91
CA GLN A 40 -6.07 14.08 24.28
C GLN A 40 -5.28 14.76 23.15
N LYS A 41 -4.33 14.03 22.52
CA LYS A 41 -3.54 14.55 21.39
C LYS A 41 -4.40 14.91 20.19
N LEU A 42 -5.49 14.17 19.95
CA LEU A 42 -6.40 14.40 18.84
C LEU A 42 -7.50 15.40 19.16
N GLY A 43 -7.66 15.81 20.44
CA GLY A 43 -8.72 16.71 20.87
C GLY A 43 -10.13 16.12 20.76
N ILE A 44 -10.28 14.80 20.94
CA ILE A 44 -11.54 14.09 20.81
C ILE A 44 -11.87 13.27 22.06
N SER A 45 -13.15 12.88 22.20
CA SER A 45 -13.56 11.95 23.26
C SER A 45 -13.16 10.50 22.95
N ARG A 46 -13.30 9.61 23.93
CA ARG A 46 -12.93 8.19 23.81
C ARG A 46 -13.76 7.44 22.77
N ILE A 47 -15.03 7.79 22.58
CA ILE A 47 -15.94 7.06 21.69
C ILE A 47 -15.46 7.13 20.22
N PRO A 48 -15.29 8.31 19.58
CA PRO A 48 -14.79 8.39 18.21
C PRO A 48 -13.39 7.78 18.06
N LEU A 49 -12.54 7.87 19.09
CA LEU A 49 -11.24 7.19 19.06
C LEU A 49 -11.39 5.67 18.97
N LEU A 50 -12.26 5.06 19.80
CA LEU A 50 -12.48 3.60 19.77
C LEU A 50 -13.07 3.15 18.43
N GLN A 51 -13.96 3.95 17.82
CA GLN A 51 -14.47 3.67 16.47
C GLN A 51 -13.32 3.67 15.44
N ALA A 52 -12.44 4.68 15.47
CA ALA A 52 -11.25 4.74 14.61
C ALA A 52 -10.32 3.54 14.82
N LEU A 53 -10.04 3.20 16.08
CA LEU A 53 -9.20 2.04 16.41
C LEU A 53 -9.82 0.71 15.95
N SER A 54 -11.16 0.58 16.05
CA SER A 54 -11.86 -0.60 15.55
C SER A 54 -11.69 -0.78 14.02
N VAL A 55 -11.72 0.32 13.26
CA VAL A 55 -11.47 0.28 11.80
C VAL A 55 -10.02 -0.11 11.52
N LEU A 56 -9.04 0.51 12.20
CA LEU A 56 -7.62 0.16 12.05
C LEU A 56 -7.33 -1.30 12.41
N GLN A 57 -8.03 -1.86 13.40
CA GLN A 57 -7.92 -3.27 13.77
C GLN A 57 -8.51 -4.18 12.70
N LYS A 58 -9.66 -3.85 12.11
CA LYS A 58 -10.23 -4.59 10.96
C LYS A 58 -9.27 -4.58 9.76
N GLU A 59 -8.60 -3.46 9.55
CA GLU A 59 -7.57 -3.31 8.52
C GLU A 59 -6.24 -3.98 8.88
N ARG A 60 -6.16 -4.64 10.04
CA ARG A 60 -4.94 -5.31 10.53
C ARG A 60 -3.72 -4.39 10.69
N LEU A 61 -3.92 -3.09 10.87
CA LEU A 61 -2.84 -2.14 11.17
C LEU A 61 -2.47 -2.13 12.66
N ILE A 62 -3.45 -2.42 13.50
CA ILE A 62 -3.28 -2.57 14.95
C ILE A 62 -3.94 -3.85 15.43
N GLU A 63 -3.54 -4.32 16.59
CA GLU A 63 -4.15 -5.46 17.26
C GLU A 63 -4.60 -5.08 18.66
N TYR A 64 -5.63 -5.77 19.15
CA TYR A 64 -6.12 -5.60 20.51
C TYR A 64 -5.82 -6.84 21.35
N ASN A 65 -5.09 -6.64 22.42
CA ASN A 65 -4.86 -7.67 23.44
C ASN A 65 -5.60 -7.25 24.74
N PRO A 66 -6.48 -8.10 25.31
CA PRO A 66 -7.23 -7.75 26.50
C PRO A 66 -6.38 -7.29 27.69
N ARG A 67 -5.15 -7.77 27.79
CA ARG A 67 -4.22 -7.41 28.87
C ARG A 67 -3.32 -6.22 28.56
N LYS A 68 -3.07 -5.94 27.28
CA LYS A 68 -2.14 -4.89 26.82
C LYS A 68 -2.85 -3.69 26.20
N GLY A 69 -4.10 -3.85 25.74
CA GLY A 69 -4.83 -2.85 24.96
C GLY A 69 -4.46 -2.90 23.48
N PHE A 70 -4.58 -1.78 22.77
CA PHE A 70 -4.21 -1.66 21.37
C PHE A 70 -2.70 -1.47 21.20
N THR A 71 -2.14 -2.19 20.25
CA THR A 71 -0.73 -2.06 19.83
C THR A 71 -0.66 -1.98 18.31
N VAL A 72 0.33 -1.24 17.78
CA VAL A 72 0.64 -1.27 16.35
C VAL A 72 1.13 -2.66 15.99
N ARG A 73 0.55 -3.26 14.96
CA ARG A 73 0.87 -4.64 14.60
C ARG A 73 2.29 -4.76 14.05
N LYS A 74 2.97 -5.80 14.51
CA LYS A 74 4.24 -6.24 13.93
C LYS A 74 3.97 -7.40 12.97
N ILE A 75 4.45 -7.27 11.74
CA ILE A 75 4.32 -8.31 10.73
C ILE A 75 5.55 -9.22 10.80
N SER A 76 5.34 -10.54 10.87
CA SER A 76 6.43 -11.52 10.81
C SER A 76 6.99 -11.62 9.38
N THR A 77 8.22 -12.14 9.23
CA THR A 77 8.80 -12.42 7.91
C THR A 77 7.92 -13.36 7.09
N LYS A 78 7.33 -14.37 7.73
CA LYS A 78 6.39 -15.28 7.06
C LYS A 78 5.18 -14.54 6.50
N GLU A 79 4.50 -13.72 7.31
CA GLU A 79 3.35 -12.94 6.84
C GLU A 79 3.74 -11.95 5.75
N PHE A 80 4.94 -11.38 5.83
CA PHE A 80 5.44 -10.49 4.79
C PHE A 80 5.58 -11.22 3.45
N HIS A 81 6.14 -12.44 3.44
CA HIS A 81 6.21 -13.26 2.23
C HIS A 81 4.82 -13.63 1.69
N GLU A 82 3.89 -14.01 2.56
CA GLU A 82 2.50 -14.29 2.17
C GLU A 82 1.81 -13.06 1.55
N LEU A 83 2.10 -11.85 2.07
CA LEU A 83 1.59 -10.60 1.51
C LEU A 83 2.21 -10.27 0.14
N LEU A 84 3.52 -10.52 -0.05
CA LEU A 84 4.17 -10.35 -1.36
C LEU A 84 3.59 -11.29 -2.40
N GLU A 85 3.33 -12.54 -2.05
CA GLU A 85 2.71 -13.52 -2.93
C GLU A 85 1.31 -13.06 -3.40
N LEU A 86 0.44 -12.68 -2.45
CA LEU A 86 -0.88 -12.14 -2.78
C LEU A 86 -0.78 -10.88 -3.66
N ARG A 87 0.18 -10.04 -3.38
CA ARG A 87 0.42 -8.81 -4.13
C ARG A 87 0.84 -9.12 -5.56
N GLY A 88 1.76 -10.06 -5.76
CA GLY A 88 2.17 -10.53 -7.08
C GLY A 88 0.98 -10.99 -7.92
N MET A 89 0.12 -11.82 -7.35
CA MET A 89 -1.09 -12.33 -8.03
C MET A 89 -2.08 -11.20 -8.38
N LEU A 90 -2.37 -10.29 -7.44
CA LEU A 90 -3.33 -9.20 -7.66
C LEU A 90 -2.80 -8.19 -8.69
N GLU A 91 -1.55 -7.80 -8.58
CA GLU A 91 -0.93 -6.86 -9.51
C GLU A 91 -0.61 -7.51 -10.86
N GLY A 92 -0.26 -8.80 -10.89
CA GLY A 92 -0.14 -9.59 -12.12
C GLY A 92 -1.46 -9.61 -12.92
N LEU A 93 -2.58 -9.84 -12.24
CA LEU A 93 -3.90 -9.70 -12.87
C LEU A 93 -4.15 -8.27 -13.36
N ALA A 94 -3.77 -7.27 -12.58
CA ALA A 94 -3.98 -5.86 -12.93
C ALA A 94 -3.19 -5.46 -14.18
N VAL A 95 -1.89 -5.76 -14.27
CA VAL A 95 -1.06 -5.42 -15.45
C VAL A 95 -1.53 -6.18 -16.69
N LYS A 96 -1.96 -7.45 -16.55
CA LYS A 96 -2.55 -8.22 -17.65
C LYS A 96 -3.78 -7.52 -18.22
N ARG A 97 -4.67 -7.03 -17.37
CA ARG A 97 -5.87 -6.32 -17.78
C ARG A 97 -5.55 -4.98 -18.43
N ILE A 98 -4.59 -4.23 -17.89
CA ILE A 98 -4.11 -2.96 -18.46
C ILE A 98 -3.55 -3.21 -19.86
N ALA A 99 -2.71 -4.21 -20.06
CA ALA A 99 -2.13 -4.54 -21.35
C ALA A 99 -3.18 -4.85 -22.43
N LEU A 100 -4.26 -5.56 -22.04
CA LEU A 100 -5.37 -5.90 -22.94
C LEU A 100 -6.25 -4.69 -23.30
N ASN A 101 -6.34 -3.70 -22.41
CA ASN A 101 -7.22 -2.53 -22.56
C ASN A 101 -6.43 -1.21 -22.52
N LEU A 102 -5.18 -1.24 -22.98
CA LEU A 102 -4.27 -0.10 -22.94
C LEU A 102 -4.85 1.07 -23.76
N ASN A 103 -4.96 2.23 -23.10
CA ASN A 103 -5.33 3.50 -23.74
C ASN A 103 -4.17 4.51 -23.63
N GLU A 104 -4.27 5.60 -24.38
CA GLU A 104 -3.21 6.62 -24.46
C GLU A 104 -2.93 7.32 -23.13
N ASN A 105 -3.93 7.47 -22.25
CA ASN A 105 -3.73 8.08 -20.94
C ASN A 105 -2.91 7.17 -20.02
N ILE A 106 -3.26 5.89 -19.95
CA ILE A 106 -2.50 4.89 -19.18
C ILE A 106 -1.08 4.80 -19.73
N LYS A 107 -0.92 4.75 -21.07
CA LYS A 107 0.38 4.68 -21.71
C LYS A 107 1.28 5.88 -21.35
N LYS A 108 0.74 7.09 -21.37
CA LYS A 108 1.47 8.30 -20.95
C LYS A 108 1.91 8.23 -19.49
N GLN A 109 1.05 7.74 -18.58
CA GLN A 109 1.38 7.59 -17.17
C GLN A 109 2.48 6.55 -16.97
N LEU A 110 2.44 5.41 -17.67
CA LEU A 110 3.48 4.39 -17.62
C LEU A 110 4.84 4.93 -18.06
N PHE A 111 4.90 5.72 -19.14
CA PHE A 111 6.12 6.39 -19.55
C PHE A 111 6.61 7.43 -18.53
N SER A 112 5.69 8.16 -17.89
CA SER A 112 6.05 9.09 -16.82
C SER A 112 6.72 8.36 -15.66
N PHE A 113 6.15 7.22 -15.21
CA PHE A 113 6.77 6.41 -14.17
C PHE A 113 8.16 5.89 -14.58
N LEU A 114 8.32 5.42 -15.82
CA LEU A 114 9.61 4.95 -16.30
C LEU A 114 10.67 6.06 -16.27
N ASN A 115 10.32 7.27 -16.72
CA ASN A 115 11.20 8.44 -16.69
C ASN A 115 11.59 8.80 -15.24
N ASP A 116 10.63 8.77 -14.31
CA ASP A 116 10.87 9.08 -12.90
C ASP A 116 11.77 8.02 -12.25
N PHE A 117 11.55 6.73 -12.51
CA PHE A 117 12.42 5.64 -12.07
C PHE A 117 13.85 5.85 -12.56
N GLU A 118 14.07 6.12 -13.87
CA GLU A 118 15.38 6.34 -14.43
C GLU A 118 16.07 7.58 -13.87
N LYS A 119 15.31 8.67 -13.68
CA LYS A 119 15.80 9.90 -13.09
C LYS A 119 16.30 9.66 -11.67
N TYR A 120 15.46 9.11 -10.80
CA TYR A 120 15.79 8.96 -9.39
C TYR A 120 16.82 7.85 -9.15
N PHE A 121 16.90 6.87 -10.06
CA PHE A 121 18.01 5.91 -10.08
C PHE A 121 19.35 6.60 -10.38
N LYS A 122 19.43 7.43 -11.44
CA LYS A 122 20.64 8.19 -11.80
C LYS A 122 21.07 9.17 -10.71
N GLU A 123 20.10 9.79 -10.04
CA GLU A 123 20.33 10.73 -8.93
C GLU A 123 20.67 10.00 -7.60
N ASN A 124 20.63 8.67 -7.56
CA ASN A 124 20.72 7.86 -6.34
C ASN A 124 19.77 8.34 -5.23
N ASN A 125 18.59 8.82 -5.63
CA ASN A 125 17.58 9.37 -4.73
C ASN A 125 16.60 8.29 -4.28
N ILE A 126 17.02 7.50 -3.28
CA ILE A 126 16.28 6.36 -2.76
C ILE A 126 14.86 6.75 -2.30
N SER A 127 14.73 7.91 -1.64
CA SER A 127 13.43 8.35 -1.10
C SER A 127 12.41 8.60 -2.20
N LYS A 128 12.79 9.36 -3.25
CA LYS A 128 11.90 9.63 -4.39
C LYS A 128 11.66 8.39 -5.24
N TYR A 129 12.66 7.53 -5.37
CA TYR A 129 12.48 6.25 -6.06
C TYR A 129 11.42 5.40 -5.35
N SER A 130 11.51 5.24 -4.04
CA SER A 130 10.53 4.48 -3.25
C SER A 130 9.12 5.09 -3.29
N GLU A 131 9.02 6.42 -3.35
CA GLU A 131 7.74 7.09 -3.54
C GLU A 131 7.14 6.81 -4.93
N THR A 132 7.97 6.85 -5.97
CA THR A 132 7.57 6.51 -7.34
C THR A 132 7.13 5.05 -7.43
N ASP A 133 7.88 4.13 -6.84
CA ASP A 133 7.57 2.70 -6.76
C ASP A 133 6.19 2.46 -6.13
N LYS A 134 5.96 3.05 -4.97
CA LYS A 134 4.65 2.99 -4.32
C LYS A 134 3.53 3.50 -5.22
N ASN A 135 3.73 4.68 -5.83
CA ASN A 135 2.71 5.31 -6.67
C ASN A 135 2.46 4.50 -7.95
N PHE A 136 3.49 3.88 -8.54
CA PHE A 136 3.36 2.97 -9.68
C PHE A 136 2.46 1.77 -9.35
N HIS A 137 2.73 1.08 -8.27
CA HIS A 137 1.95 -0.09 -7.86
C HIS A 137 0.49 0.28 -7.52
N PHE A 138 0.27 1.42 -6.86
CA PHE A 138 -1.10 1.94 -6.66
C PHE A 138 -1.80 2.24 -7.99
N PHE A 139 -1.11 2.91 -8.91
CA PHE A 139 -1.64 3.22 -10.24
C PHE A 139 -2.06 1.96 -11.00
N ILE A 140 -1.25 0.89 -10.96
CA ILE A 140 -1.56 -0.40 -11.59
C ILE A 140 -2.87 -0.96 -11.06
N ILE A 141 -3.06 -1.01 -9.75
CA ILE A 141 -4.29 -1.52 -9.14
C ILE A 141 -5.51 -0.66 -9.49
N GLU A 142 -5.39 0.66 -9.40
CA GLU A 142 -6.51 1.58 -9.64
C GLU A 142 -6.91 1.67 -11.13
N SER A 143 -5.94 1.49 -12.05
CA SER A 143 -6.16 1.67 -13.49
C SER A 143 -6.55 0.38 -14.24
N CYS A 144 -6.59 -0.77 -13.58
CA CYS A 144 -6.78 -2.07 -14.24
C CYS A 144 -8.21 -2.34 -14.76
N GLY A 145 -9.17 -1.45 -14.45
CA GLY A 145 -10.56 -1.61 -14.87
C GLY A 145 -11.31 -2.75 -14.19
N ASN A 146 -10.82 -3.21 -13.03
CA ASN A 146 -11.53 -4.15 -12.16
C ASN A 146 -11.88 -3.45 -10.85
N SER A 147 -13.16 -3.14 -10.64
CA SER A 147 -13.62 -2.42 -9.45
C SER A 147 -13.37 -3.15 -8.12
N TYR A 148 -13.20 -4.45 -8.14
CA TYR A 148 -12.95 -5.25 -6.92
C TYR A 148 -11.48 -5.24 -6.50
N LEU A 149 -10.52 -5.10 -7.42
CA LEU A 149 -9.10 -5.11 -7.07
C LEU A 149 -8.71 -3.98 -6.11
N PRO A 150 -9.10 -2.72 -6.32
CA PRO A 150 -8.88 -1.65 -5.35
C PRO A 150 -9.55 -1.93 -4.00
N HIS A 151 -10.77 -2.48 -3.99
CA HIS A 151 -11.46 -2.85 -2.76
C HIS A 151 -10.74 -3.92 -1.96
N ILE A 152 -10.27 -4.99 -2.62
CA ILE A 152 -9.49 -6.05 -1.98
C ILE A 152 -8.20 -5.46 -1.42
N ASN A 153 -7.47 -4.69 -2.23
CA ASN A 153 -6.23 -4.04 -1.82
C ASN A 153 -6.43 -3.12 -0.60
N ASN A 154 -7.49 -2.30 -0.62
CA ASN A 154 -7.81 -1.39 0.48
C ASN A 154 -8.28 -2.13 1.74
N SER A 155 -9.11 -3.17 1.59
CA SER A 155 -9.64 -3.94 2.72
C SER A 155 -8.55 -4.68 3.51
N PHE A 156 -7.52 -5.16 2.83
CA PHE A 156 -6.40 -5.86 3.48
C PHE A 156 -5.19 -4.95 3.72
N ASN A 157 -5.22 -3.71 3.23
CA ASN A 157 -4.09 -2.77 3.27
C ASN A 157 -2.75 -3.40 2.85
N ILE A 158 -2.80 -4.33 1.89
CA ILE A 158 -1.66 -5.15 1.49
C ILE A 158 -0.48 -4.28 1.12
N LEU A 159 -0.70 -3.30 0.22
CA LEU A 159 0.35 -2.37 -0.19
C LEU A 159 0.90 -1.55 0.98
N LEU A 160 0.00 -1.13 1.85
CA LEU A 160 0.33 -0.29 2.99
C LEU A 160 1.19 -1.02 4.02
N LEU A 161 0.81 -2.25 4.36
CA LEU A 161 1.54 -3.08 5.32
C LEU A 161 2.96 -3.40 4.85
N ILE A 162 3.19 -3.55 3.55
CA ILE A 162 4.51 -3.78 2.97
C ILE A 162 5.39 -2.54 3.14
N TYR A 163 4.86 -1.34 2.84
CA TYR A 163 5.64 -0.11 2.95
C TYR A 163 5.95 0.33 4.38
N THR A 164 5.13 -0.07 5.37
CA THR A 164 5.42 0.24 6.79
C THR A 164 6.60 -0.52 7.37
N LYS A 165 7.06 -1.59 6.74
CA LYS A 165 8.21 -2.39 7.21
C LYS A 165 9.59 -1.88 6.78
N GLY A 166 9.67 -0.75 6.09
CA GLY A 166 10.95 -0.22 5.61
C GLY A 166 11.55 -1.08 4.50
N PHE A 167 10.68 -1.56 3.61
CA PHE A 167 11.08 -2.28 2.41
C PHE A 167 12.19 -1.54 1.68
N LYS A 168 13.39 -2.12 1.67
CA LYS A 168 14.54 -1.56 0.96
C LYS A 168 14.58 -2.15 -0.43
N VAL A 169 14.13 -1.36 -1.40
CA VAL A 169 14.24 -1.72 -2.80
C VAL A 169 15.72 -1.71 -3.19
N LYS A 170 16.22 -2.81 -3.79
CA LYS A 170 17.49 -2.77 -4.52
C LYS A 170 17.24 -2.06 -5.85
N LEU A 171 17.73 -0.85 -5.97
CA LEU A 171 17.41 0.07 -7.07
C LEU A 171 17.76 -0.52 -8.45
N ASP A 172 18.91 -1.19 -8.56
CA ASP A 172 19.41 -1.80 -9.79
C ASP A 172 18.52 -2.93 -10.31
N VAL A 173 18.08 -3.82 -9.42
CA VAL A 173 17.17 -4.92 -9.77
C VAL A 173 15.76 -4.38 -10.05
N SER A 174 15.29 -3.46 -9.21
CA SER A 174 13.94 -2.92 -9.31
C SER A 174 13.72 -2.13 -10.60
N ILE A 175 14.65 -1.26 -11.01
CA ILE A 175 14.50 -0.46 -12.23
C ILE A 175 14.42 -1.33 -13.47
N GLU A 176 15.26 -2.37 -13.57
CA GLU A 176 15.25 -3.28 -14.71
C GLU A 176 13.93 -4.05 -14.81
N THR A 177 13.41 -4.49 -13.66
CA THR A 177 12.14 -5.22 -13.61
C THR A 177 10.96 -4.31 -13.96
N HIS A 178 10.90 -3.08 -13.39
CA HIS A 178 9.85 -2.12 -13.74
C HIS A 178 9.86 -1.76 -15.23
N ARG A 179 11.05 -1.59 -15.84
CA ARG A 179 11.17 -1.33 -17.28
C ARG A 179 10.55 -2.46 -18.09
N LYS A 180 10.90 -3.72 -17.79
CA LYS A 180 10.36 -4.90 -18.48
C LYS A 180 8.85 -5.01 -18.34
N ILE A 181 8.31 -4.77 -17.13
CA ILE A 181 6.87 -4.79 -16.88
C ILE A 181 6.17 -3.73 -17.73
N ILE A 182 6.66 -2.48 -17.71
CA ILE A 182 6.08 -1.38 -18.48
C ILE A 182 6.15 -1.67 -19.98
N GLU A 183 7.28 -2.16 -20.50
CA GLU A 183 7.43 -2.54 -21.90
C GLU A 183 6.47 -3.66 -22.30
N ALA A 184 6.31 -4.70 -21.48
CA ALA A 184 5.37 -5.78 -21.74
C ALA A 184 3.91 -5.26 -21.79
N ILE A 185 3.54 -4.35 -20.90
CA ILE A 185 2.21 -3.69 -20.92
C ILE A 185 2.02 -2.91 -22.21
N ILE A 186 2.99 -2.06 -22.59
CA ILE A 186 2.91 -1.21 -23.78
C ILE A 186 2.83 -2.04 -25.06
N ASN A 187 3.53 -3.15 -25.10
CA ASN A 187 3.51 -4.11 -26.21
C ASN A 187 2.29 -5.05 -26.18
N LYS A 188 1.33 -4.83 -25.27
CA LYS A 188 0.11 -5.62 -25.11
C LYS A 188 0.35 -7.11 -24.82
N LYS A 189 1.48 -7.43 -24.22
CA LYS A 189 1.87 -8.77 -23.82
C LYS A 189 1.40 -9.09 -22.40
N GLY A 190 0.08 -9.15 -22.18
CA GLY A 190 -0.52 -9.24 -20.88
C GLY A 190 -0.09 -10.43 -20.03
N GLY A 191 0.17 -11.60 -20.65
CA GLY A 191 0.68 -12.79 -19.93
C GLY A 191 2.12 -12.60 -19.46
N GLU A 192 2.99 -12.03 -20.31
CA GLU A 192 4.37 -11.71 -19.97
C GLU A 192 4.44 -10.65 -18.85
N ALA A 193 3.62 -9.59 -18.96
CA ALA A 193 3.53 -8.55 -17.94
C ALA A 193 3.11 -9.12 -16.58
N ALA A 194 2.14 -10.05 -16.55
CA ALA A 194 1.68 -10.69 -15.32
C ALA A 194 2.81 -11.51 -14.67
N GLN A 195 3.49 -12.35 -15.44
CA GLN A 195 4.60 -13.16 -14.93
C GLN A 195 5.74 -12.28 -14.38
N LEU A 196 6.13 -11.24 -15.12
CA LEU A 196 7.16 -10.30 -14.67
C LEU A 196 6.77 -9.57 -13.36
N MET A 197 5.49 -9.27 -13.15
CA MET A 197 5.01 -8.67 -11.91
C MET A 197 5.03 -9.67 -10.74
N GLU A 198 4.66 -10.92 -10.97
CA GLU A 198 4.75 -11.99 -9.98
C GLU A 198 6.22 -12.25 -9.59
N ASP A 199 7.11 -12.37 -10.57
CA ASP A 199 8.56 -12.56 -10.36
C ASP A 199 9.20 -11.37 -9.61
N HIS A 200 8.72 -10.16 -9.87
CA HIS A 200 9.16 -8.95 -9.16
C HIS A 200 8.92 -9.07 -7.64
N PHE A 201 7.76 -9.54 -7.23
CA PHE A 201 7.43 -9.74 -5.81
C PHE A 201 8.07 -10.99 -5.22
N GLU A 202 8.27 -12.04 -6.01
CA GLU A 202 9.00 -13.22 -5.55
C GLU A 202 10.45 -12.88 -5.23
N THR A 203 11.13 -12.16 -6.13
CA THR A 203 12.49 -11.66 -5.91
C THR A 203 12.59 -10.73 -4.69
N ALA A 204 11.53 -9.97 -4.40
CA ALA A 204 11.49 -9.08 -3.25
C ALA A 204 11.55 -9.83 -1.89
N LYS A 205 11.18 -11.11 -1.83
CA LYS A 205 11.27 -11.93 -0.62
C LYS A 205 12.73 -12.12 -0.15
N ASP A 206 13.69 -12.13 -1.06
CA ASP A 206 15.11 -12.35 -0.77
C ASP A 206 15.77 -11.15 -0.04
N TYR A 207 15.08 -10.01 0.00
CA TYR A 207 15.60 -8.78 0.63
C TYR A 207 15.05 -8.54 2.05
N PHE A 208 14.39 -9.54 2.60
CA PHE A 208 13.75 -9.52 3.90
C PHE A 208 14.11 -10.73 4.74
#